data_a2f007f93115fe6224a1b159c2007fd8
#
_entry.id   a2f007f93115fe6224a1b159c2007fd8
#
_cell.length_a   1.000
_cell.length_b   1.000
_cell.length_c   1.000
_cell.angle_alpha   90.00
_cell.angle_beta   90.00
_cell.angle_gamma   90.00
#
_symmetry.space_group_name_H-M   'P 1'
#
loop_
_entity.id
_entity.type
_entity.pdbx_description
1 polymer ?
#
loop_
_entity_poly.entity_id
_entity_poly.type
_entity_poly.pdbx_seq_one_letter_code
_entity_poly.pdbx_strand_id
1 'polypeptide(L)'
;MLEHMERRLFCNGKPINSTVAIMNGDFRFAGEVMVMSLLQGGPASSFISPDVYKYITKQALTTEGMPDSKYKKAVKKIKQACDDEMLREILVSDDMIEMLSEAGYTGVPHKETVHTVSKIAQSICVMGHFSSVLPQIMQLLEGLSSCGLINYMIENPELWKPLFDPYNDSFKLSADTFLNEIIPTFSSSQIHKEKEVDVYKIFCDYVQTLDTEGDVSISAFLKWLSGCKTIPVLGFPKKFSVTFVHDCKENCKCRPTTSTCDLLLRIPVHISNISEMEQMTQI
;
A
#
# COMPACT_ATOMS: atom_id res chain seq x y z
N MET A 1 9.85 7.03 1.89
CA MET A 1 8.88 8.14 1.85
C MET A 1 7.45 7.63 1.96
N LEU A 2 6.99 6.70 1.12
CA LEU A 2 5.63 6.13 1.15
C LEU A 2 5.25 5.57 2.52
N GLU A 3 6.10 4.73 3.13
CA GLU A 3 5.85 4.14 4.45
C GLU A 3 5.67 5.21 5.56
N HIS A 4 6.49 6.25 5.55
CA HIS A 4 6.36 7.33 6.54
C HIS A 4 5.03 8.10 6.37
N MET A 5 4.64 8.33 5.13
CA MET A 5 3.38 8.96 4.77
C MET A 5 2.19 8.08 5.19
N GLU A 6 2.24 6.78 4.90
CA GLU A 6 1.24 5.79 5.33
C GLU A 6 1.02 5.85 6.84
N ARG A 7 2.09 5.68 7.63
CA ARG A 7 2.01 5.69 9.10
C ARG A 7 1.50 7.00 9.69
N ARG A 8 1.77 8.12 9.03
CA ARG A 8 1.42 9.45 9.54
C ARG A 8 0.02 9.91 9.14
N LEU A 9 -0.42 9.59 7.92
CA LEU A 9 -1.63 10.16 7.33
C LEU A 9 -2.76 9.16 7.14
N PHE A 10 -2.50 7.86 7.30
CA PHE A 10 -3.50 6.82 7.07
C PHE A 10 -3.62 5.88 8.28
N CYS A 11 -4.83 5.36 8.47
CA CYS A 11 -5.14 4.32 9.43
C CYS A 11 -6.01 3.28 8.72
N ASN A 12 -5.57 2.02 8.68
CA ASN A 12 -6.24 0.94 7.94
C ASN A 12 -6.59 1.34 6.49
N GLY A 13 -5.67 2.04 5.83
CA GLY A 13 -5.83 2.47 4.44
C GLY A 13 -6.82 3.61 4.20
N LYS A 14 -7.38 4.21 5.25
CA LYS A 14 -8.22 5.41 5.18
C LYS A 14 -7.44 6.62 5.70
N PRO A 15 -7.59 7.80 5.09
CA PRO A 15 -7.03 9.03 5.65
C PRO A 15 -7.48 9.25 7.10
N ILE A 16 -6.57 9.72 7.96
CA ILE A 16 -6.94 10.12 9.32
C ILE A 16 -7.71 11.47 9.30
N ASN A 17 -8.60 11.67 10.26
CA ASN A 17 -9.27 12.95 10.42
C ASN A 17 -8.32 13.96 11.08
N SER A 18 -7.63 14.78 10.29
CA SER A 18 -6.69 15.80 10.76
C SER A 18 -6.88 17.12 10.03
N THR A 19 -7.39 18.11 10.73
CA THR A 19 -7.53 19.48 10.22
C THR A 19 -6.17 20.11 9.93
N VAL A 20 -5.16 19.84 10.76
CA VAL A 20 -3.80 20.36 10.55
C VAL A 20 -3.21 19.84 9.25
N ALA A 21 -3.35 18.55 8.98
CA ALA A 21 -2.86 17.93 7.74
C ALA A 21 -3.58 18.48 6.48
N ILE A 22 -4.90 18.80 6.60
CA ILE A 22 -5.63 19.47 5.53
C ILE A 22 -5.06 20.88 5.29
N MET A 23 -4.89 21.67 6.35
CA MET A 23 -4.37 23.04 6.23
C MET A 23 -2.97 23.08 5.61
N ASN A 24 -2.14 22.08 5.88
CA ASN A 24 -0.80 21.95 5.32
C ASN A 24 -0.81 21.39 3.87
N GLY A 25 -1.93 20.87 3.38
CA GLY A 25 -1.98 20.18 2.08
C GLY A 25 -1.31 18.80 2.09
N ASP A 26 -1.14 18.17 3.27
CA ASP A 26 -0.38 16.93 3.43
C ASP A 26 -0.99 15.77 2.62
N PHE A 27 -2.32 15.72 2.48
CA PHE A 27 -2.98 14.67 1.69
C PHE A 27 -2.84 14.90 0.17
N ARG A 28 -2.81 16.14 -0.29
CA ARG A 28 -2.50 16.45 -1.69
C ARG A 28 -1.07 16.02 -2.00
N PHE A 29 -0.13 16.41 -1.15
CA PHE A 29 1.27 16.01 -1.29
C PHE A 29 1.42 14.47 -1.26
N ALA A 30 0.63 13.78 -0.41
CA ALA A 30 0.61 12.32 -0.40
C ALA A 30 0.20 11.73 -1.76
N GLY A 31 -0.84 12.25 -2.37
CA GLY A 31 -1.26 11.83 -3.72
C GLY A 31 -0.19 12.09 -4.79
N GLU A 32 0.45 13.26 -4.75
CA GLU A 32 1.57 13.60 -5.66
C GLU A 32 2.75 12.62 -5.49
N VAL A 33 3.11 12.26 -4.25
CA VAL A 33 4.18 11.29 -3.97
C VAL A 33 3.82 9.90 -4.48
N MET A 34 2.58 9.46 -4.36
CA MET A 34 2.11 8.18 -4.91
C MET A 34 2.28 8.14 -6.44
N VAL A 35 1.86 9.20 -7.13
CA VAL A 35 2.01 9.34 -8.59
C VAL A 35 3.48 9.32 -8.98
N MET A 36 4.32 10.12 -8.31
CA MET A 36 5.74 10.20 -8.61
C MET A 36 6.47 8.88 -8.37
N SER A 37 6.10 8.14 -7.32
CA SER A 37 6.68 6.81 -7.08
C SER A 37 6.41 5.87 -8.26
N LEU A 38 5.17 5.81 -8.75
CA LEU A 38 4.81 4.97 -9.90
C LEU A 38 5.52 5.42 -11.18
N LEU A 39 5.54 6.72 -11.47
CA LEU A 39 6.19 7.26 -12.68
C LEU A 39 7.70 7.05 -12.72
N GLN A 40 8.34 7.03 -11.56
CA GLN A 40 9.79 6.79 -11.42
C GLN A 40 10.14 5.30 -11.33
N GLY A 41 9.17 4.40 -11.50
CA GLY A 41 9.38 2.96 -11.36
C GLY A 41 9.66 2.52 -9.93
N GLY A 42 9.16 3.28 -8.94
CA GLY A 42 9.26 2.96 -7.53
C GLY A 42 8.17 1.98 -7.06
N PRO A 43 8.09 1.74 -5.73
CA PRO A 43 7.09 0.83 -5.16
C PRO A 43 5.66 1.39 -5.30
N ALA A 44 4.71 0.48 -5.36
CA ALA A 44 3.28 0.79 -5.33
C ALA A 44 2.83 1.26 -3.93
N SER A 45 1.74 2.01 -3.88
CA SER A 45 1.12 2.50 -2.64
C SER A 45 0.07 1.51 -2.12
N SER A 46 0.47 0.26 -1.89
CA SER A 46 -0.40 -0.88 -1.56
C SER A 46 -0.94 -0.83 -0.13
N PHE A 47 -1.53 0.30 0.26
CA PHE A 47 -2.11 0.49 1.60
C PHE A 47 -3.47 1.21 1.56
N ILE A 48 -4.02 1.50 0.39
CA ILE A 48 -5.31 2.21 0.26
C ILE A 48 -6.45 1.22 0.49
N SER A 49 -7.39 1.57 1.38
CA SER A 49 -8.54 0.69 1.62
C SER A 49 -9.40 0.54 0.35
N PRO A 50 -10.03 -0.64 0.16
CA PRO A 50 -10.87 -0.90 -1.01
C PRO A 50 -11.99 0.13 -1.20
N ASP A 51 -12.58 0.64 -0.11
CA ASP A 51 -13.64 1.65 -0.18
C ASP A 51 -13.13 2.99 -0.68
N VAL A 52 -11.95 3.44 -0.20
CA VAL A 52 -11.30 4.66 -0.69
C VAL A 52 -10.93 4.49 -2.16
N TYR A 53 -10.38 3.33 -2.54
CA TYR A 53 -10.06 3.04 -3.93
C TYR A 53 -11.31 3.11 -4.84
N LYS A 54 -12.41 2.47 -4.45
CA LYS A 54 -13.69 2.54 -5.19
C LYS A 54 -14.17 3.98 -5.33
N TYR A 55 -14.09 4.77 -4.27
CA TYR A 55 -14.52 6.16 -4.31
C TYR A 55 -13.70 7.01 -5.29
N ILE A 56 -12.36 6.95 -5.21
CA ILE A 56 -11.48 7.73 -6.09
C ILE A 56 -11.57 7.30 -7.55
N THR A 57 -11.90 6.03 -7.82
CA THR A 57 -12.11 5.48 -9.18
C THR A 57 -13.55 5.58 -9.66
N LYS A 58 -14.41 6.30 -8.93
CA LYS A 58 -15.85 6.49 -9.24
C LYS A 58 -16.66 5.18 -9.36
N GLN A 59 -16.21 4.13 -8.71
CA GLN A 59 -16.96 2.88 -8.60
C GLN A 59 -18.07 3.00 -7.57
N ALA A 60 -19.10 2.15 -7.69
CA ALA A 60 -20.21 2.12 -6.75
C ALA A 60 -19.76 1.60 -5.38
N LEU A 61 -20.06 2.37 -4.32
CA LEU A 61 -19.89 1.93 -2.94
C LEU A 61 -21.06 1.05 -2.52
N THR A 62 -20.76 0.08 -1.68
CA THR A 62 -21.74 -0.81 -1.06
C THR A 62 -21.85 -0.55 0.44
N THR A 63 -22.81 -1.17 1.11
CA THR A 63 -22.92 -1.14 2.57
C THR A 63 -21.95 -2.12 3.26
N GLU A 64 -21.19 -2.86 2.51
CA GLU A 64 -20.16 -3.76 3.00
C GLU A 64 -18.99 -2.94 3.56
N GLY A 65 -18.44 -3.33 4.71
CA GLY A 65 -17.39 -2.54 5.38
C GLY A 65 -17.87 -1.24 6.03
N MET A 66 -19.12 -0.81 5.79
CA MET A 66 -19.69 0.36 6.45
C MET A 66 -19.99 0.01 7.92
N PRO A 67 -19.63 0.86 8.89
CA PRO A 67 -20.05 0.70 10.28
C PRO A 67 -21.57 0.53 10.38
N ASP A 68 -22.06 -0.20 11.40
CA ASP A 68 -23.50 -0.30 11.65
C ASP A 68 -24.02 1.05 12.16
N SER A 69 -24.39 1.91 11.24
CA SER A 69 -24.73 3.31 11.43
C SER A 69 -26.11 3.63 10.87
N LYS A 70 -26.60 4.84 11.16
CA LYS A 70 -27.84 5.37 10.57
C LYS A 70 -27.85 5.28 9.03
N TYR A 71 -26.71 5.53 8.40
CA TYR A 71 -26.53 5.48 6.94
C TYR A 71 -26.73 4.07 6.37
N LYS A 72 -26.18 3.05 7.01
CA LYS A 72 -26.35 1.64 6.59
C LYS A 72 -27.82 1.20 6.66
N LYS A 73 -28.53 1.60 7.73
CA LYS A 73 -29.95 1.33 7.89
C LYS A 73 -30.77 2.03 6.80
N ALA A 74 -30.46 3.27 6.48
CA ALA A 74 -31.12 4.05 5.45
C ALA A 74 -30.95 3.43 4.05
N VAL A 75 -29.72 3.09 3.67
CA VAL A 75 -29.48 2.42 2.36
C VAL A 75 -30.22 1.08 2.28
N LYS A 76 -30.29 0.31 3.38
CA LYS A 76 -31.09 -0.92 3.43
C LYS A 76 -32.57 -0.65 3.18
N LYS A 77 -33.16 0.34 3.86
CA LYS A 77 -34.57 0.71 3.69
C LYS A 77 -34.86 1.09 2.22
N ILE A 78 -34.02 1.95 1.63
CA ILE A 78 -34.15 2.37 0.23
C ILE A 78 -34.11 1.16 -0.73
N LYS A 79 -33.15 0.23 -0.52
CA LYS A 79 -33.03 -0.97 -1.36
C LYS A 79 -34.16 -1.99 -1.18
N GLN A 80 -34.89 -1.93 -0.09
CA GLN A 80 -36.03 -2.79 0.18
C GLN A 80 -37.36 -2.25 -0.36
N ALA A 81 -37.39 -1.00 -0.83
CA ALA A 81 -38.57 -0.43 -1.46
C ALA A 81 -38.91 -1.21 -2.74
N CYS A 82 -40.10 -1.78 -2.79
CA CYS A 82 -40.58 -2.59 -3.90
C CYS A 82 -41.27 -1.76 -4.99
N ASP A 83 -41.76 -0.58 -4.63
CA ASP A 83 -42.47 0.34 -5.50
C ASP A 83 -42.21 1.81 -5.13
N ASP A 84 -42.68 2.72 -5.97
CA ASP A 84 -42.45 4.16 -5.82
C ASP A 84 -43.21 4.76 -4.62
N GLU A 85 -44.33 4.14 -4.19
CA GLU A 85 -45.12 4.62 -3.06
C GLU A 85 -44.38 4.35 -1.76
N MET A 86 -43.95 3.11 -1.54
CA MET A 86 -43.10 2.73 -0.39
C MET A 86 -41.80 3.55 -0.34
N LEU A 87 -41.16 3.78 -1.54
CA LEU A 87 -39.98 4.60 -1.60
C LEU A 87 -40.25 6.05 -1.14
N ARG A 88 -41.34 6.66 -1.59
CA ARG A 88 -41.74 8.02 -1.17
C ARG A 88 -41.94 8.10 0.34
N GLU A 89 -42.66 7.16 0.95
CA GLU A 89 -42.83 7.11 2.40
C GLU A 89 -41.50 7.08 3.15
N ILE A 90 -40.55 6.29 2.65
CA ILE A 90 -39.21 6.22 3.24
C ILE A 90 -38.48 7.58 3.09
N LEU A 91 -38.47 8.15 1.89
CA LEU A 91 -37.70 9.35 1.58
C LEU A 91 -38.24 10.64 2.24
N VAL A 92 -39.53 10.71 2.57
CA VAL A 92 -40.14 11.86 3.26
C VAL A 92 -40.17 11.72 4.77
N SER A 93 -39.68 10.64 5.35
CA SER A 93 -39.55 10.50 6.81
C SER A 93 -38.52 11.51 7.35
N ASP A 94 -38.76 12.04 8.56
CA ASP A 94 -37.92 13.07 9.18
C ASP A 94 -36.44 12.66 9.24
N ASP A 95 -36.17 11.43 9.69
CA ASP A 95 -34.81 10.87 9.75
C ASP A 95 -34.13 10.84 8.37
N MET A 96 -34.89 10.53 7.32
CA MET A 96 -34.35 10.46 5.97
C MET A 96 -34.12 11.84 5.37
N ILE A 97 -35.02 12.80 5.62
CA ILE A 97 -34.86 14.20 5.16
C ILE A 97 -33.60 14.80 5.78
N GLU A 98 -33.38 14.62 7.10
CA GLU A 98 -32.15 15.07 7.74
C GLU A 98 -30.90 14.46 7.08
N MET A 99 -30.91 13.15 6.84
CA MET A 99 -29.82 12.42 6.24
C MET A 99 -29.55 12.84 4.78
N LEU A 100 -30.61 13.08 3.99
CA LEU A 100 -30.50 13.61 2.63
C LEU A 100 -29.88 15.02 2.63
N SER A 101 -30.26 15.86 3.60
CA SER A 101 -29.68 17.18 3.78
C SER A 101 -28.19 17.07 4.13
N GLU A 102 -27.80 16.20 5.07
CA GLU A 102 -26.38 15.94 5.41
C GLU A 102 -25.59 15.44 4.19
N ALA A 103 -26.21 14.63 3.32
CA ALA A 103 -25.60 14.13 2.09
C ALA A 103 -25.57 15.17 0.95
N GLY A 104 -26.10 16.38 1.19
CA GLY A 104 -26.13 17.46 0.19
C GLY A 104 -27.14 17.23 -0.93
N TYR A 105 -28.19 16.43 -0.71
CA TYR A 105 -29.23 16.23 -1.69
C TYR A 105 -30.09 17.49 -1.84
N THR A 106 -30.23 17.99 -3.08
CA THR A 106 -30.96 19.21 -3.40
C THR A 106 -32.22 18.94 -4.25
N GLY A 107 -32.54 17.68 -4.49
CA GLY A 107 -33.71 17.26 -5.25
C GLY A 107 -35.00 17.32 -4.44
N VAL A 108 -36.04 16.77 -5.01
CA VAL A 108 -37.38 16.67 -4.41
C VAL A 108 -37.69 15.23 -4.06
N PRO A 109 -37.57 14.79 -2.78
CA PRO A 109 -37.62 13.40 -2.38
C PRO A 109 -38.86 12.64 -2.90
N HIS A 110 -40.05 13.27 -2.86
CA HIS A 110 -41.29 12.63 -3.30
C HIS A 110 -41.43 12.46 -4.82
N LYS A 111 -40.51 13.01 -5.60
CA LYS A 111 -40.46 12.82 -7.08
C LYS A 111 -39.51 11.70 -7.49
N GLU A 112 -38.71 11.16 -6.55
CA GLU A 112 -37.83 10.05 -6.83
C GLU A 112 -38.59 8.75 -7.04
N THR A 113 -38.04 7.89 -7.86
CA THR A 113 -38.57 6.57 -8.19
C THR A 113 -37.55 5.49 -7.87
N VAL A 114 -37.93 4.24 -7.83
CA VAL A 114 -37.00 3.10 -7.63
C VAL A 114 -35.90 3.06 -8.70
N HIS A 115 -36.13 3.65 -9.87
CA HIS A 115 -35.14 3.74 -10.94
C HIS A 115 -34.14 4.89 -10.76
N THR A 116 -34.53 6.00 -10.11
CA THR A 116 -33.70 7.21 -9.95
C THR A 116 -32.97 7.27 -8.62
N VAL A 117 -33.42 6.53 -7.62
CA VAL A 117 -32.93 6.56 -6.24
C VAL A 117 -31.47 6.08 -6.06
N SER A 118 -30.89 5.46 -7.08
CA SER A 118 -29.53 4.91 -7.00
C SER A 118 -28.46 5.96 -6.63
N LYS A 119 -28.61 7.20 -7.13
CA LYS A 119 -27.69 8.31 -6.80
C LYS A 119 -27.81 8.73 -5.34
N ILE A 120 -29.04 8.74 -4.81
CA ILE A 120 -29.30 9.02 -3.39
C ILE A 120 -28.64 7.95 -2.52
N ALA A 121 -28.87 6.68 -2.83
CA ALA A 121 -28.25 5.57 -2.11
C ALA A 121 -26.71 5.65 -2.13
N GLN A 122 -26.11 6.05 -3.27
CA GLN A 122 -24.66 6.27 -3.37
C GLN A 122 -24.18 7.45 -2.52
N SER A 123 -24.90 8.57 -2.50
CA SER A 123 -24.54 9.72 -1.65
C SER A 123 -24.57 9.36 -0.17
N ILE A 124 -25.60 8.61 0.25
CA ILE A 124 -25.69 8.10 1.63
C ILE A 124 -24.57 7.09 1.94
N CYS A 125 -24.18 6.25 0.99
CA CYS A 125 -23.02 5.36 1.14
C CYS A 125 -21.73 6.15 1.33
N VAL A 126 -21.49 7.19 0.54
CA VAL A 126 -20.31 8.08 0.68
C VAL A 126 -20.27 8.69 2.08
N MET A 127 -21.38 9.23 2.56
CA MET A 127 -21.46 9.78 3.92
C MET A 127 -21.20 8.72 4.99
N GLY A 128 -21.77 7.53 4.84
CA GLY A 128 -21.59 6.43 5.80
C GLY A 128 -20.15 5.91 5.89
N HIS A 129 -19.39 5.96 4.79
CA HIS A 129 -17.99 5.54 4.76
C HIS A 129 -17.02 6.67 5.14
N PHE A 130 -17.30 7.93 4.77
CA PHE A 130 -16.28 8.96 4.69
C PHE A 130 -16.67 10.33 5.30
N SER A 131 -17.82 10.50 5.97
CA SER A 131 -18.28 11.80 6.46
C SER A 131 -17.21 12.59 7.22
N SER A 132 -16.39 11.92 8.04
CA SER A 132 -15.35 12.55 8.84
C SER A 132 -14.04 12.82 8.11
N VAL A 133 -13.83 12.19 6.95
CA VAL A 133 -12.54 12.21 6.21
C VAL A 133 -12.69 12.57 4.73
N LEU A 134 -13.88 13.04 4.33
CA LEU A 134 -14.15 13.39 2.93
C LEU A 134 -13.24 14.53 2.43
N PRO A 135 -12.97 15.60 3.17
CA PRO A 135 -12.03 16.65 2.75
C PRO A 135 -10.61 16.12 2.52
N GLN A 136 -10.16 15.17 3.33
CA GLN A 136 -8.86 14.53 3.21
C GLN A 136 -8.77 13.70 1.92
N ILE A 137 -9.84 12.95 1.62
CA ILE A 137 -9.93 12.17 0.37
C ILE A 137 -9.96 13.08 -0.85
N MET A 138 -10.63 14.23 -0.77
CA MET A 138 -10.67 15.21 -1.86
C MET A 138 -9.27 15.79 -2.13
N GLN A 139 -8.50 16.13 -1.10
CA GLN A 139 -7.11 16.56 -1.27
C GLN A 139 -6.22 15.44 -1.83
N LEU A 140 -6.40 14.19 -1.36
CA LEU A 140 -5.69 13.04 -1.90
C LEU A 140 -5.98 12.85 -3.40
N LEU A 141 -7.25 13.00 -3.79
CA LEU A 141 -7.69 12.92 -5.18
C LEU A 141 -7.06 14.03 -6.03
N GLU A 142 -6.97 15.25 -5.49
CA GLU A 142 -6.28 16.36 -6.16
C GLU A 142 -4.81 16.00 -6.45
N GLY A 143 -4.10 15.45 -5.46
CA GLY A 143 -2.72 15.00 -5.64
C GLY A 143 -2.59 13.85 -6.64
N LEU A 144 -3.47 12.85 -6.59
CA LEU A 144 -3.52 11.74 -7.54
C LEU A 144 -3.86 12.17 -8.97
N SER A 145 -4.49 13.34 -9.12
CA SER A 145 -4.78 13.91 -10.45
C SER A 145 -3.53 14.46 -11.14
N SER A 146 -2.43 14.58 -10.44
CA SER A 146 -1.14 14.98 -11.01
C SER A 146 -0.76 14.00 -12.11
N CYS A 147 -0.24 14.51 -13.21
CA CYS A 147 0.12 13.73 -14.40
C CYS A 147 -1.01 12.88 -15.01
N GLY A 148 -2.26 13.15 -14.66
CA GLY A 148 -3.43 12.49 -15.24
C GLY A 148 -3.69 11.05 -14.77
N LEU A 149 -2.97 10.53 -13.77
CA LEU A 149 -3.09 9.14 -13.30
C LEU A 149 -4.53 8.75 -12.99
N ILE A 150 -5.28 9.63 -12.32
CA ILE A 150 -6.64 9.34 -11.91
C ILE A 150 -7.58 9.01 -13.09
N ASN A 151 -7.37 9.62 -14.26
CA ASN A 151 -8.18 9.34 -15.43
C ASN A 151 -7.99 7.90 -15.91
N TYR A 152 -6.74 7.43 -15.95
CA TYR A 152 -6.42 6.04 -16.30
C TYR A 152 -6.98 5.06 -15.28
N MET A 153 -6.96 5.41 -13.99
CA MET A 153 -7.54 4.58 -12.93
C MET A 153 -9.07 4.48 -13.04
N ILE A 154 -9.75 5.57 -13.43
CA ILE A 154 -11.21 5.59 -13.65
C ILE A 154 -11.59 4.76 -14.88
N GLU A 155 -10.81 4.86 -15.96
CA GLU A 155 -11.06 4.11 -17.19
C GLU A 155 -10.86 2.60 -17.02
N ASN A 156 -9.87 2.18 -16.23
CA ASN A 156 -9.50 0.78 -16.05
C ASN A 156 -9.26 0.44 -14.56
N PRO A 157 -10.27 0.54 -13.69
CA PRO A 157 -10.08 0.44 -12.25
C PRO A 157 -9.53 -0.92 -11.79
N GLU A 158 -9.92 -2.02 -12.43
CA GLU A 158 -9.42 -3.37 -12.05
C GLU A 158 -7.95 -3.57 -12.42
N LEU A 159 -7.45 -2.91 -13.46
CA LEU A 159 -6.04 -2.95 -13.85
C LEU A 159 -5.14 -2.27 -12.80
N TRP A 160 -5.60 -1.15 -12.25
CA TRP A 160 -4.82 -0.35 -11.30
C TRP A 160 -4.98 -0.79 -9.84
N LYS A 161 -6.08 -1.51 -9.53
CA LYS A 161 -6.39 -1.95 -8.17
C LYS A 161 -5.23 -2.67 -7.47
N PRO A 162 -4.49 -3.62 -8.10
CA PRO A 162 -3.40 -4.31 -7.43
C PRO A 162 -2.29 -3.41 -6.88
N LEU A 163 -2.10 -2.20 -7.46
CA LEU A 163 -1.08 -1.25 -7.02
C LEU A 163 -1.45 -0.52 -5.73
N PHE A 164 -2.73 -0.54 -5.35
CA PHE A 164 -3.26 0.19 -4.20
C PHE A 164 -3.83 -0.73 -3.12
N ASP A 165 -4.09 -2.00 -3.47
CA ASP A 165 -4.72 -2.98 -2.58
C ASP A 165 -3.73 -3.49 -1.53
N PRO A 166 -4.00 -3.29 -0.22
CA PRO A 166 -3.14 -3.78 0.86
C PRO A 166 -3.09 -5.31 0.97
N TYR A 167 -4.05 -6.00 0.36
CA TYR A 167 -4.12 -7.47 0.37
C TYR A 167 -3.47 -8.11 -0.86
N ASN A 168 -2.86 -7.31 -1.74
CA ASN A 168 -2.17 -7.84 -2.91
C ASN A 168 -0.75 -8.27 -2.57
N ASP A 169 -0.46 -9.55 -2.74
CA ASP A 169 0.85 -10.14 -2.49
C ASP A 169 1.79 -10.13 -3.71
N SER A 170 1.32 -9.65 -4.88
CA SER A 170 2.10 -9.69 -6.13
C SER A 170 3.42 -8.92 -6.07
N PHE A 171 3.54 -7.95 -5.17
CA PHE A 171 4.75 -7.16 -4.97
C PHE A 171 5.54 -7.55 -3.71
N LYS A 172 5.09 -8.56 -2.98
CA LYS A 172 5.84 -9.12 -1.85
C LYS A 172 6.91 -10.06 -2.38
N LEU A 173 8.09 -9.98 -1.79
CA LEU A 173 9.19 -10.88 -2.08
C LEU A 173 9.17 -12.05 -1.09
N SER A 174 9.31 -13.29 -1.57
CA SER A 174 9.60 -14.45 -0.73
C SER A 174 11.11 -14.70 -0.67
N ALA A 175 11.58 -15.40 0.37
CA ALA A 175 12.97 -15.80 0.49
C ALA A 175 13.45 -16.59 -0.73
N ASP A 176 12.64 -17.54 -1.21
CA ASP A 176 12.96 -18.35 -2.38
C ASP A 176 13.09 -17.53 -3.66
N THR A 177 12.13 -16.59 -3.88
CA THR A 177 12.17 -15.70 -5.03
C THR A 177 13.41 -14.82 -4.98
N PHE A 178 13.75 -14.28 -3.79
CA PHE A 178 14.95 -13.47 -3.61
C PHE A 178 16.23 -14.24 -3.91
N LEU A 179 16.36 -15.47 -3.39
CA LEU A 179 17.54 -16.32 -3.60
C LEU A 179 17.72 -16.70 -5.08
N ASN A 180 16.64 -16.81 -5.85
CA ASN A 180 16.70 -17.04 -7.30
C ASN A 180 17.12 -15.81 -8.11
N GLU A 181 16.94 -14.61 -7.55
CA GLU A 181 17.29 -13.33 -8.21
C GLU A 181 18.67 -12.79 -7.81
N ILE A 182 19.37 -13.41 -6.86
CA ILE A 182 20.67 -12.96 -6.38
C ILE A 182 21.82 -13.69 -7.10
N ILE A 183 22.84 -12.94 -7.48
CA ILE A 183 24.01 -13.47 -8.20
C ILE A 183 25.26 -13.29 -7.36
N PRO A 184 25.86 -14.37 -6.82
CA PRO A 184 27.16 -14.28 -6.16
C PRO A 184 28.31 -14.16 -7.18
N THR A 185 29.25 -13.29 -6.87
CA THR A 185 30.49 -13.13 -7.63
C THR A 185 31.64 -13.69 -6.83
N PHE A 186 32.08 -14.90 -7.18
CA PHE A 186 33.19 -15.57 -6.50
C PHE A 186 34.55 -15.20 -7.07
N SER A 187 35.58 -15.22 -6.22
CA SER A 187 36.96 -15.00 -6.58
C SER A 187 37.50 -16.07 -7.53
N SER A 188 38.47 -15.71 -8.35
CA SER A 188 39.21 -16.69 -9.19
C SER A 188 40.17 -17.55 -8.39
N SER A 189 40.63 -17.09 -7.23
CA SER A 189 41.46 -17.86 -6.29
C SER A 189 40.66 -18.97 -5.65
N GLN A 190 41.11 -20.22 -5.77
CA GLN A 190 40.43 -21.40 -5.20
C GLN A 190 40.29 -21.30 -3.66
N ILE A 191 41.34 -20.84 -2.96
CA ILE A 191 41.32 -20.68 -1.49
C ILE A 191 40.29 -19.65 -1.04
N HIS A 192 40.17 -18.51 -1.76
CA HIS A 192 39.16 -17.51 -1.47
C HIS A 192 37.77 -18.02 -1.79
N LYS A 193 37.60 -18.66 -2.94
CA LYS A 193 36.32 -19.18 -3.42
C LYS A 193 35.71 -20.23 -2.45
N GLU A 194 36.52 -21.10 -1.85
CA GLU A 194 36.03 -22.07 -0.87
C GLU A 194 35.40 -21.37 0.34
N LYS A 195 36.08 -20.37 0.90
CA LYS A 195 35.55 -19.56 2.00
C LYS A 195 34.28 -18.79 1.60
N GLU A 196 34.27 -18.19 0.41
CA GLU A 196 33.12 -17.45 -0.12
C GLU A 196 31.90 -18.34 -0.31
N VAL A 197 32.09 -19.57 -0.80
CA VAL A 197 31.01 -20.54 -0.96
C VAL A 197 30.40 -20.93 0.39
N ASP A 198 31.24 -21.14 1.43
CA ASP A 198 30.74 -21.49 2.75
C ASP A 198 29.96 -20.34 3.38
N VAL A 199 30.46 -19.11 3.30
CA VAL A 199 29.74 -17.94 3.79
C VAL A 199 28.46 -17.67 2.98
N TYR A 200 28.47 -17.92 1.68
CA TYR A 200 27.29 -17.77 0.83
C TYR A 200 26.19 -18.79 1.21
N LYS A 201 26.55 -20.02 1.58
CA LYS A 201 25.58 -20.99 2.13
C LYS A 201 24.94 -20.49 3.42
N ILE A 202 25.77 -20.00 4.37
CA ILE A 202 25.27 -19.41 5.62
C ILE A 202 24.31 -18.25 5.34
N PHE A 203 24.63 -17.40 4.36
CA PHE A 203 23.76 -16.33 3.93
C PHE A 203 22.43 -16.84 3.34
N CYS A 204 22.45 -17.87 2.49
CA CYS A 204 21.23 -18.47 1.95
C CYS A 204 20.35 -19.07 3.07
N ASP A 205 20.96 -19.79 4.00
CA ASP A 205 20.27 -20.37 5.15
C ASP A 205 19.65 -19.26 6.03
N TYR A 206 20.39 -18.18 6.28
CA TYR A 206 19.88 -17.02 7.00
C TYR A 206 18.66 -16.39 6.30
N VAL A 207 18.72 -16.15 4.98
CA VAL A 207 17.61 -15.59 4.23
C VAL A 207 16.37 -16.48 4.33
N GLN A 208 16.52 -17.80 4.33
CA GLN A 208 15.40 -18.73 4.51
C GLN A 208 14.78 -18.69 5.91
N THR A 209 15.50 -18.19 6.92
CA THR A 209 14.94 -18.00 8.27
C THR A 209 14.12 -16.71 8.41
N LEU A 210 14.20 -15.79 7.43
CA LEU A 210 13.46 -14.53 7.48
C LEU A 210 11.98 -14.79 7.28
N ASP A 211 11.18 -14.50 8.28
CA ASP A 211 9.74 -14.56 8.20
C ASP A 211 9.18 -13.55 7.18
N THR A 212 8.01 -13.85 6.64
CA THR A 212 7.31 -12.95 5.70
C THR A 212 6.83 -11.67 6.38
N GLU A 213 6.60 -11.71 7.70
CA GLU A 213 6.11 -10.58 8.49
C GLU A 213 6.89 -10.47 9.81
N GLY A 214 7.13 -9.24 10.28
CA GLY A 214 7.83 -8.95 11.52
C GLY A 214 8.99 -7.97 11.36
N ASP A 215 9.68 -7.68 12.47
CA ASP A 215 10.82 -6.75 12.49
C ASP A 215 12.04 -7.34 11.76
N VAL A 216 12.20 -8.66 11.81
CA VAL A 216 13.22 -9.41 11.07
C VAL A 216 12.52 -10.18 9.96
N SER A 217 12.20 -9.51 8.88
CA SER A 217 11.46 -10.07 7.75
C SER A 217 12.21 -9.88 6.44
N ILE A 218 11.88 -10.72 5.44
CA ILE A 218 12.42 -10.56 4.09
C ILE A 218 12.13 -9.16 3.53
N SER A 219 11.02 -8.55 3.91
CA SER A 219 10.64 -7.19 3.52
C SER A 219 11.54 -6.13 4.17
N ALA A 220 11.90 -6.30 5.45
CA ALA A 220 12.86 -5.43 6.14
C ALA A 220 14.27 -5.59 5.54
N PHE A 221 14.67 -6.83 5.26
CA PHE A 221 15.94 -7.14 4.59
C PHE A 221 16.00 -6.51 3.18
N LEU A 222 14.93 -6.64 2.39
CA LEU A 222 14.83 -6.02 1.07
C LEU A 222 14.97 -4.48 1.15
N LYS A 223 14.33 -3.87 2.15
CA LYS A 223 14.43 -2.43 2.39
C LYS A 223 15.86 -2.01 2.71
N TRP A 224 16.57 -2.76 3.54
CA TRP A 224 17.96 -2.51 3.86
C TRP A 224 18.87 -2.64 2.62
N LEU A 225 18.61 -3.62 1.76
CA LEU A 225 19.41 -3.90 0.57
C LEU A 225 19.11 -2.93 -0.60
N SER A 226 17.85 -2.54 -0.81
CA SER A 226 17.40 -1.81 -2.00
C SER A 226 16.77 -0.44 -1.71
N GLY A 227 16.45 -0.15 -0.45
CA GLY A 227 15.65 1.01 -0.07
C GLY A 227 14.14 0.82 -0.20
N CYS A 228 13.67 -0.31 -0.77
CA CYS A 228 12.26 -0.62 -0.98
C CYS A 228 11.84 -1.85 -0.18
N LYS A 229 10.67 -1.83 0.48
CA LYS A 229 10.11 -3.00 1.20
C LYS A 229 9.44 -4.03 0.30
N THR A 230 9.02 -3.60 -0.88
CA THR A 230 8.31 -4.40 -1.86
C THR A 230 8.99 -4.29 -3.21
N ILE A 231 8.72 -5.22 -4.09
CA ILE A 231 9.20 -5.17 -5.47
C ILE A 231 8.58 -3.95 -6.15
N PRO A 232 9.36 -3.08 -6.82
CA PRO A 232 8.83 -2.01 -7.64
C PRO A 232 7.91 -2.55 -8.74
N VAL A 233 6.94 -1.74 -9.19
CA VAL A 233 5.92 -2.16 -10.18
C VAL A 233 6.54 -2.70 -11.48
N LEU A 234 7.66 -2.10 -11.91
CA LEU A 234 8.39 -2.54 -13.11
C LEU A 234 9.53 -3.53 -12.80
N GLY A 235 9.61 -4.03 -11.56
CA GLY A 235 10.74 -4.81 -11.09
C GLY A 235 11.95 -3.96 -10.73
N PHE A 236 13.02 -4.60 -10.27
CA PHE A 236 14.30 -3.92 -10.05
C PHE A 236 15.05 -3.74 -11.37
N PRO A 237 15.84 -2.65 -11.54
CA PRO A 237 16.53 -2.36 -12.81
C PRO A 237 17.61 -3.38 -13.16
N LYS A 238 18.07 -4.17 -12.19
CA LYS A 238 19.04 -5.25 -12.33
C LYS A 238 18.88 -6.28 -11.22
N LYS A 239 19.52 -7.44 -11.38
CA LYS A 239 19.56 -8.46 -10.35
C LYS A 239 20.40 -8.03 -9.15
N PHE A 240 20.10 -8.59 -7.99
CA PHE A 240 20.91 -8.41 -6.79
C PHE A 240 22.26 -9.12 -6.96
N SER A 241 23.33 -8.53 -6.46
CA SER A 241 24.64 -9.14 -6.50
C SER A 241 25.27 -9.25 -5.12
N VAL A 242 26.07 -10.31 -4.92
CA VAL A 242 26.84 -10.51 -3.70
C VAL A 242 28.33 -10.54 -4.05
N THR A 243 29.13 -9.82 -3.26
CA THR A 243 30.58 -9.89 -3.28
C THR A 243 31.11 -10.14 -1.87
N PHE A 244 32.36 -10.57 -1.77
CA PHE A 244 32.95 -11.00 -0.50
C PHE A 244 34.13 -10.12 -0.11
N VAL A 245 34.27 -9.85 1.21
CA VAL A 245 35.34 -9.01 1.75
C VAL A 245 36.33 -9.88 2.51
N HIS A 246 37.58 -9.97 2.03
CA HIS A 246 38.65 -10.81 2.57
C HIS A 246 39.60 -10.10 3.50
N ASP A 247 39.77 -8.78 3.37
CA ASP A 247 40.80 -7.99 4.06
C ASP A 247 40.44 -7.65 5.51
N CYS A 248 39.78 -8.55 6.21
CA CYS A 248 39.43 -8.37 7.61
C CYS A 248 40.62 -8.74 8.50
N LYS A 249 40.99 -7.87 9.45
CA LYS A 249 41.97 -8.16 10.49
C LYS A 249 41.48 -9.29 11.40
N GLU A 250 42.41 -9.98 12.08
CA GLU A 250 42.02 -10.95 13.12
C GLU A 250 41.07 -10.34 14.15
N ASN A 251 40.03 -11.08 14.52
CA ASN A 251 38.95 -10.63 15.38
C ASN A 251 38.14 -9.42 14.90
N CYS A 252 38.13 -9.16 13.58
CA CYS A 252 37.29 -8.14 12.98
C CYS A 252 35.80 -8.49 13.18
N LYS A 253 35.01 -7.48 13.55
CA LYS A 253 33.55 -7.54 13.67
C LYS A 253 32.87 -6.67 12.61
N CYS A 254 33.45 -6.58 11.42
CA CYS A 254 32.86 -5.81 10.34
C CYS A 254 31.54 -6.48 9.90
N ARG A 255 30.55 -5.64 9.62
CA ARG A 255 29.20 -6.05 9.22
C ARG A 255 29.06 -6.14 7.71
N PRO A 256 28.12 -6.94 7.19
CA PRO A 256 27.70 -6.81 5.81
C PRO A 256 27.30 -5.37 5.48
N THR A 257 27.61 -4.93 4.27
CA THR A 257 27.29 -3.58 3.81
C THR A 257 26.54 -3.65 2.49
N THR A 258 25.67 -2.67 2.24
CA THR A 258 24.86 -2.61 1.02
C THR A 258 25.16 -1.35 0.23
N SER A 259 25.00 -1.44 -1.09
CA SER A 259 24.89 -0.32 -2.00
C SER A 259 23.50 -0.39 -2.64
N THR A 260 22.57 0.42 -2.16
CA THR A 260 21.17 0.38 -2.61
C THR A 260 20.99 0.73 -4.08
N CYS A 261 21.82 1.66 -4.62
CA CYS A 261 21.79 2.01 -6.03
C CYS A 261 22.35 0.89 -6.92
N ASP A 262 23.30 0.10 -6.38
CA ASP A 262 23.91 -1.01 -7.11
C ASP A 262 23.25 -2.35 -6.85
N LEU A 263 22.26 -2.42 -5.96
CA LEU A 263 21.66 -3.66 -5.48
C LEU A 263 22.73 -4.68 -5.10
N LEU A 264 23.79 -4.20 -4.41
CA LEU A 264 24.98 -4.95 -4.09
C LEU A 264 25.10 -5.17 -2.59
N LEU A 265 25.27 -6.42 -2.20
CA LEU A 265 25.58 -6.85 -0.84
C LEU A 265 27.07 -7.26 -0.78
N ARG A 266 27.79 -6.76 0.22
CA ARG A 266 29.17 -7.17 0.53
C ARG A 266 29.19 -7.92 1.84
N ILE A 267 29.63 -9.17 1.82
CA ILE A 267 29.64 -10.06 2.98
C ILE A 267 31.07 -10.34 3.40
N PRO A 268 31.45 -10.05 4.68
CA PRO A 268 32.74 -10.43 5.21
C PRO A 268 32.89 -11.96 5.32
N VAL A 269 34.04 -12.50 4.85
CA VAL A 269 34.28 -13.96 4.83
C VAL A 269 34.59 -14.56 6.22
N HIS A 270 34.64 -13.78 7.28
CA HIS A 270 34.85 -14.28 8.65
C HIS A 270 33.57 -14.75 9.33
N ILE A 271 32.40 -14.49 8.74
CA ILE A 271 31.12 -14.94 9.29
C ILE A 271 31.04 -16.46 9.18
N SER A 272 30.83 -17.13 10.31
CA SER A 272 30.96 -18.58 10.43
C SER A 272 29.65 -19.33 10.70
N ASN A 273 28.59 -18.60 11.05
CA ASN A 273 27.27 -19.20 11.37
C ASN A 273 26.13 -18.21 11.19
N ILE A 274 24.88 -18.74 11.17
CA ILE A 274 23.65 -17.96 11.00
C ILE A 274 23.48 -16.90 12.11
N SER A 275 23.79 -17.24 13.36
CA SER A 275 23.64 -16.31 14.48
C SER A 275 24.56 -15.09 14.36
N GLU A 276 25.78 -15.27 13.86
CA GLU A 276 26.66 -14.14 13.52
C GLU A 276 26.11 -13.31 12.37
N MET A 277 25.59 -13.95 11.32
CA MET A 277 24.94 -13.27 10.20
C MET A 277 23.77 -12.42 10.70
N GLU A 278 22.89 -12.96 11.52
CA GLU A 278 21.75 -12.28 12.12
C GLU A 278 22.15 -11.08 12.97
N GLN A 279 23.13 -11.26 13.89
CA GLN A 279 23.63 -10.18 14.73
C GLN A 279 24.27 -9.03 13.90
N MET A 280 24.90 -9.35 12.80
CA MET A 280 25.59 -8.39 11.95
C MET A 280 24.64 -7.70 10.93
N THR A 281 23.53 -8.33 10.60
CA THR A 281 22.50 -7.75 9.73
C THR A 281 21.37 -7.05 10.50
N GLN A 282 21.51 -6.82 11.83
CA GLN A 282 20.49 -6.14 12.63
C GLN A 282 19.89 -4.93 11.89
N ILE A 283 18.69 -5.18 11.36
CA ILE A 283 17.94 -4.28 10.46
C ILE A 283 16.93 -3.52 11.31
#